data_e1c843f75d9b7038a4d63c8f7a21373d
#
_entry.id   e1c843f75d9b7038a4d63c8f7a21373d
#
_cell.length_a   1.000
_cell.length_b   1.000
_cell.length_c   1.000
_cell.angle_alpha   90.00
_cell.angle_beta   90.00
_cell.angle_gamma   90.00
#
_symmetry.space_group_name_H-M   'P 1'
#
loop_
_entity.id
_entity.type
_entity.pdbx_description
1 polymer ?
#
loop_
_entity_poly.entity_id
_entity_poly.type
_entity_poly.pdbx_seq_one_letter_code
_entity_poly.pdbx_strand_id
1 'polypeptide(L)'
;MDRDNWKALSLEHAIEIQTKLRSRVIQYGERREEDFETAAGIDLAYWDQGEDEYAVCCIVVLDCKTGQVAESRYSCGKVEVPYIPGCLAFRELPLILETVRKLTVRPDLYLFDG
;
A
#
# COMPACT_ATOMS: atom_id res chain seq x y z
N MET A 1 2.55 -12.97 4.58
CA MET A 1 3.22 -12.61 5.85
C MET A 1 2.19 -12.02 6.81
N ASP A 2 2.15 -12.53 8.03
CA ASP A 2 1.27 -12.04 9.08
C ASP A 2 1.77 -10.68 9.60
N ARG A 3 0.83 -9.82 10.04
CA ARG A 3 1.13 -8.48 10.57
C ARG A 3 2.17 -8.53 11.70
N ASP A 4 2.09 -9.51 12.61
CA ASP A 4 3.00 -9.63 13.74
C ASP A 4 4.44 -9.95 13.31
N ASN A 5 4.63 -10.52 12.13
CA ASN A 5 5.95 -10.84 11.59
C ASN A 5 6.67 -9.62 11.02
N TRP A 6 5.95 -8.56 10.69
CA TRP A 6 6.55 -7.35 10.11
C TRP A 6 7.52 -6.66 11.07
N LYS A 7 7.25 -6.73 12.38
CA LYS A 7 8.08 -6.11 13.41
C LYS A 7 9.45 -6.75 13.54
N ALA A 8 9.54 -8.04 13.24
CA ALA A 8 10.77 -8.83 13.35
C ALA A 8 11.50 -8.96 12.00
N LEU A 9 11.09 -8.19 10.99
CA LEU A 9 11.67 -8.28 9.66
C LEU A 9 13.11 -7.81 9.65
N SER A 10 14.04 -8.69 9.24
CA SER A 10 15.45 -8.35 9.04
C SER A 10 15.70 -7.89 7.61
N LEU A 11 16.85 -7.21 7.39
CA LEU A 11 17.26 -6.81 6.06
C LEU A 11 17.39 -8.02 5.12
N GLU A 12 18.03 -9.08 5.59
CA GLU A 12 18.23 -10.29 4.78
C GLU A 12 16.90 -10.92 4.39
N HIS A 13 15.96 -11.01 5.33
CA HIS A 13 14.66 -11.59 5.10
C HIS A 13 13.83 -10.73 4.11
N ALA A 14 13.89 -9.40 4.26
CA ALA A 14 13.20 -8.49 3.35
C ALA A 14 13.72 -8.63 1.92
N ILE A 15 15.05 -8.67 1.75
CA ILE A 15 15.67 -8.86 0.43
C ILE A 15 15.28 -10.21 -0.16
N GLU A 16 15.25 -11.27 0.65
CA GLU A 16 14.84 -12.58 0.19
C GLU A 16 13.41 -12.58 -0.35
N ILE A 17 12.48 -11.95 0.39
CA ILE A 17 11.08 -11.82 -0.04
C ILE A 17 10.99 -11.04 -1.35
N GLN A 18 11.67 -9.90 -1.45
CA GLN A 18 11.66 -9.10 -2.66
C GLN A 18 12.21 -9.86 -3.86
N THR A 19 13.29 -10.61 -3.67
CA THR A 19 13.90 -11.39 -4.74
C THR A 19 12.94 -12.46 -5.25
N LYS A 20 12.22 -13.13 -4.35
CA LYS A 20 11.22 -14.13 -4.73
C LYS A 20 10.03 -13.50 -5.47
N LEU A 21 9.59 -12.32 -5.05
CA LEU A 21 8.44 -11.66 -5.67
C LEU A 21 8.78 -11.01 -7.00
N ARG A 22 10.06 -10.67 -7.23
CA ARG A 22 10.50 -9.99 -8.44
C ARG A 22 10.12 -10.74 -9.71
N SER A 23 10.24 -12.05 -9.71
CA SER A 23 9.90 -12.88 -10.86
C SER A 23 8.40 -12.94 -11.15
N ARG A 24 7.57 -12.52 -10.20
CA ARG A 24 6.11 -12.51 -10.33
C ARG A 24 5.57 -11.18 -10.86
N VAL A 25 6.43 -10.17 -11.01
CA VAL A 25 6.01 -8.86 -11.52
C VAL A 25 5.70 -8.96 -12.99
N ILE A 26 4.53 -8.48 -13.39
CA ILE A 26 4.11 -8.39 -14.78
C ILE A 26 4.24 -6.93 -15.20
N GLN A 27 5.20 -6.63 -16.08
CA GLN A 27 5.48 -5.26 -16.52
C GLN A 27 4.52 -4.76 -17.58
N TYR A 28 3.99 -5.67 -18.39
CA TYR A 28 3.10 -5.33 -19.49
C TYR A 28 1.80 -6.08 -19.35
N GLY A 29 0.71 -5.34 -19.18
CA GLY A 29 -0.62 -5.91 -19.09
C GLY A 29 -1.34 -5.85 -20.42
N GLU A 30 -2.39 -6.66 -20.58
CA GLU A 30 -3.25 -6.68 -21.76
C GLU A 30 -4.47 -5.75 -21.60
N ARG A 31 -4.75 -5.29 -20.38
CA ARG A 31 -5.91 -4.44 -20.09
C ARG A 31 -5.65 -3.01 -20.52
N ARG A 32 -6.68 -2.38 -21.07
CA ARG A 32 -6.66 -0.98 -21.52
C ARG A 32 -7.36 -0.08 -20.50
N GLU A 33 -7.17 1.24 -20.63
CA GLU A 33 -7.82 2.20 -19.74
C GLU A 33 -9.34 2.02 -19.67
N GLU A 34 -9.96 1.76 -20.80
CA GLU A 34 -11.42 1.56 -20.88
C GLU A 34 -11.91 0.31 -20.17
N ASP A 35 -11.02 -0.62 -19.81
CA ASP A 35 -11.37 -1.84 -19.08
C ASP A 35 -11.52 -1.60 -17.57
N PHE A 36 -11.12 -0.43 -17.07
CA PHE A 36 -11.19 -0.10 -15.66
C PHE A 36 -12.39 0.80 -15.37
N GLU A 37 -13.27 0.36 -14.48
CA GLU A 37 -14.40 1.17 -14.02
C GLU A 37 -14.04 2.01 -12.81
N THR A 38 -13.16 1.50 -11.94
CA THR A 38 -12.72 2.17 -10.72
C THR A 38 -11.21 2.10 -10.58
N ALA A 39 -10.64 3.16 -10.03
CA ALA A 39 -9.21 3.22 -9.72
C ALA A 39 -9.01 3.80 -8.33
N ALA A 40 -8.13 3.20 -7.57
CA ALA A 40 -7.79 3.66 -6.22
C ALA A 40 -6.39 4.26 -6.21
N GLY A 41 -6.28 5.47 -5.67
CA GLY A 41 -4.98 6.07 -5.34
C GLY A 41 -4.68 5.84 -3.88
N ILE A 42 -3.43 5.46 -3.58
CA ILE A 42 -2.98 5.18 -2.22
C ILE A 42 -1.76 6.01 -1.93
N ASP A 43 -1.79 6.73 -0.81
CA ASP A 43 -0.66 7.53 -0.36
C ASP A 43 -0.54 7.47 1.15
N LEU A 44 0.68 7.63 1.63
CA LEU A 44 1.00 7.65 3.05
C LEU A 44 1.71 8.96 3.41
N ALA A 45 1.44 9.43 4.63
CA ALA A 45 2.17 10.54 5.23
C ALA A 45 2.68 10.11 6.60
N TYR A 46 3.82 10.65 6.99
CA TYR A 46 4.50 10.28 8.24
C TYR A 46 4.69 11.52 9.11
N TRP A 47 4.64 11.32 10.42
CA TRP A 47 5.00 12.36 11.38
C TRP A 47 5.59 11.74 12.63
N ASP A 48 6.39 12.55 13.35
CA ASP A 48 6.96 12.14 14.63
C ASP A 48 6.12 12.72 15.77
N GLN A 49 5.94 11.91 16.81
CA GLN A 49 5.31 12.33 18.04
C GLN A 49 6.11 11.78 19.20
N GLY A 50 6.89 12.65 19.85
CA GLY A 50 7.86 12.23 20.84
C GLY A 50 8.97 11.43 20.17
N GLU A 51 9.25 10.24 20.71
CA GLU A 51 10.26 9.32 20.16
C GLU A 51 9.67 8.37 19.11
N ASP A 52 8.37 8.40 18.94
CA ASP A 52 7.65 7.47 18.05
C ASP A 52 7.33 8.12 16.73
N GLU A 53 7.33 7.31 15.68
CA GLU A 53 6.89 7.71 14.35
C GLU A 53 5.52 7.12 14.07
N TYR A 54 4.65 7.93 13.48
CA TYR A 54 3.30 7.55 13.08
C TYR A 54 3.11 7.76 11.60
N ALA A 55 2.13 7.08 11.05
CA ALA A 55 1.76 7.24 9.64
C ALA A 55 0.25 7.21 9.48
N VAL A 56 -0.22 7.82 8.41
CA VAL A 56 -1.59 7.69 7.93
C VAL A 56 -1.54 7.20 6.49
N CYS A 57 -2.36 6.20 6.20
CA CYS A 57 -2.60 5.74 4.83
C CYS A 57 -3.98 6.19 4.41
N CYS A 58 -4.08 6.83 3.26
CA CYS A 58 -5.36 7.24 2.68
C CYS A 58 -5.54 6.56 1.34
N ILE A 59 -6.75 6.03 1.10
CA ILE A 59 -7.14 5.43 -0.17
C ILE A 59 -8.36 6.18 -0.69
N VAL A 60 -8.27 6.67 -1.91
CA VAL A 60 -9.38 7.31 -2.61
C VAL A 60 -9.73 6.50 -3.84
N VAL A 61 -10.96 6.03 -3.91
CA VAL A 61 -11.47 5.27 -5.06
C VAL A 61 -12.26 6.22 -5.95
N LEU A 62 -11.86 6.30 -7.21
CA LEU A 62 -12.53 7.12 -8.21
C LEU A 62 -13.31 6.25 -9.19
N ASP A 63 -14.46 6.78 -9.60
CA ASP A 63 -15.16 6.28 -10.78
C ASP A 63 -14.43 6.82 -12.02
N CYS A 64 -13.91 5.93 -12.85
CA CYS A 64 -13.09 6.31 -14.01
C CYS A 64 -13.90 7.01 -15.12
N LYS A 65 -15.22 6.82 -15.16
CA LYS A 65 -16.07 7.43 -16.16
C LYS A 65 -16.44 8.86 -15.79
N THR A 66 -16.75 9.10 -14.53
CA THR A 66 -17.23 10.40 -14.05
C THR A 66 -16.16 11.23 -13.38
N GLY A 67 -15.07 10.61 -12.94
CA GLY A 67 -14.04 11.27 -12.14
C GLY A 67 -14.46 11.56 -10.71
N GLN A 68 -15.62 11.09 -10.28
CA GLN A 68 -16.13 11.33 -8.94
C GLN A 68 -15.56 10.33 -7.94
N VAL A 69 -15.44 10.77 -6.69
CA VAL A 69 -15.00 9.91 -5.59
C VAL A 69 -16.13 8.94 -5.25
N ALA A 70 -15.86 7.65 -5.39
CA ALA A 70 -16.81 6.60 -5.02
C ALA A 70 -16.69 6.24 -3.53
N GLU A 71 -15.48 6.24 -3.01
CA GLU A 71 -15.21 5.89 -1.61
C GLU A 71 -13.85 6.46 -1.19
N SER A 72 -13.71 6.85 0.07
CA SER A 72 -12.40 7.16 0.65
C SER A 72 -12.31 6.55 2.04
N ARG A 73 -11.14 6.02 2.38
CA ARG A 73 -10.86 5.42 3.68
C ARG A 73 -9.47 5.80 4.12
N TYR A 74 -9.24 5.83 5.41
CA TYR A 74 -7.92 6.04 5.96
C TYR A 74 -7.70 5.20 7.21
N SER A 75 -6.45 4.96 7.52
CA SER A 75 -6.01 4.32 8.76
C SER A 75 -4.76 5.04 9.26
N CYS A 76 -4.68 5.22 10.57
CA CYS A 76 -3.51 5.80 11.22
C CYS A 76 -2.92 4.77 12.18
N GLY A 77 -1.63 4.82 12.37
CA GLY A 77 -0.99 3.97 13.33
C GLY A 77 0.48 4.28 13.55
N LYS A 78 1.03 3.70 14.62
CA LYS A 78 2.45 3.79 14.91
C LYS A 78 3.23 2.96 13.88
N VAL A 79 4.33 3.52 13.39
CA VAL A 79 5.23 2.80 12.47
C VAL A 79 6.09 1.87 13.30
N GLU A 80 5.90 0.57 13.11
CA GLU A 80 6.58 -0.46 13.89
C GLU A 80 7.63 -1.24 13.09
N VAL A 81 7.54 -1.16 11.75
CA VAL A 81 8.53 -1.79 10.87
C VAL A 81 9.71 -0.85 10.71
N PRO A 82 10.96 -1.31 10.95
CA PRO A 82 12.14 -0.46 10.81
C PRO A 82 12.32 -0.04 9.34
N TYR A 83 12.92 1.15 9.15
CA TYR A 83 13.27 1.59 7.82
C TYR A 83 14.47 0.78 7.31
N ILE A 84 14.24 0.09 6.20
CA ILE A 84 15.27 -0.70 5.53
C ILE A 84 15.46 -0.11 4.14
N PRO A 85 16.63 0.50 3.83
CA PRO A 85 16.87 1.08 2.51
C PRO A 85 16.62 0.08 1.37
N GLY A 86 15.87 0.49 0.36
CA GLY A 86 15.49 -0.37 -0.74
C GLY A 86 14.28 -1.27 -0.47
N CYS A 87 13.75 -1.25 0.74
CA CYS A 87 12.62 -2.09 1.16
C CYS A 87 11.47 -1.27 1.76
N LEU A 88 11.19 -0.10 1.19
CA LEU A 88 10.18 0.81 1.71
C LEU A 88 8.79 0.17 1.79
N ALA A 89 8.45 -0.66 0.83
CA ALA A 89 7.12 -1.29 0.77
C ALA A 89 6.79 -2.08 2.04
N PHE A 90 7.76 -2.72 2.67
CA PHE A 90 7.52 -3.48 3.90
C PHE A 90 7.10 -2.61 5.06
N ARG A 91 7.54 -1.36 5.07
CA ARG A 91 7.17 -0.39 6.08
C ARG A 91 5.75 0.12 5.89
N GLU A 92 5.33 0.25 4.63
CA GLU A 92 4.03 0.80 4.25
C GLU A 92 2.91 -0.23 4.24
N LEU A 93 3.22 -1.48 3.88
CA LEU A 93 2.23 -2.53 3.66
C LEU A 93 1.29 -2.80 4.83
N PRO A 94 1.74 -2.85 6.09
CA PRO A 94 0.81 -3.14 7.19
C PRO A 94 -0.36 -2.16 7.23
N LEU A 95 -0.09 -0.87 7.08
CA LEU A 95 -1.12 0.16 7.14
C LEU A 95 -1.96 0.20 5.85
N ILE A 96 -1.33 -0.04 4.71
CA ILE A 96 -2.02 -0.17 3.42
C ILE A 96 -3.05 -1.30 3.49
N LEU A 97 -2.65 -2.48 3.95
CA LEU A 97 -3.54 -3.64 4.05
C LEU A 97 -4.71 -3.38 5.00
N GLU A 98 -4.44 -2.72 6.12
CA GLU A 98 -5.48 -2.34 7.06
C GLU A 98 -6.51 -1.41 6.41
N THR A 99 -6.04 -0.44 5.63
CA THR A 99 -6.91 0.52 4.95
C THR A 99 -7.69 -0.13 3.81
N VAL A 100 -7.05 -0.99 3.02
CA VAL A 100 -7.71 -1.74 1.95
C VAL A 100 -8.87 -2.58 2.48
N ARG A 101 -8.71 -3.17 3.66
CA ARG A 101 -9.77 -3.99 4.27
C ARG A 101 -11.01 -3.18 4.65
N LYS A 102 -10.90 -1.88 4.76
CA LYS A 102 -12.04 -0.99 5.05
C LYS A 102 -12.87 -0.67 3.82
N LEU A 103 -12.33 -0.89 2.61
CA LEU A 103 -13.03 -0.59 1.37
C LEU A 103 -14.25 -1.51 1.18
N THR A 104 -15.37 -0.92 0.79
CA THR A 104 -16.57 -1.66 0.40
C THR A 104 -16.62 -1.85 -1.11
N VAL A 105 -16.06 -0.88 -1.86
CA VAL A 105 -15.88 -0.99 -3.31
C VAL A 105 -14.54 -1.67 -3.58
N ARG A 106 -14.53 -2.68 -4.45
CA ARG A 106 -13.29 -3.33 -4.85
C ARG A 106 -12.76 -2.65 -6.11
N PRO A 107 -11.66 -1.88 -6.02
CA PRO A 107 -11.13 -1.19 -7.18
C PRO A 107 -10.57 -2.15 -8.23
N ASP A 108 -10.69 -1.77 -9.49
CA ASP A 108 -10.11 -2.54 -10.59
C ASP A 108 -8.62 -2.30 -10.74
N LEU A 109 -8.17 -1.14 -10.28
CA LEU A 109 -6.77 -0.71 -10.40
C LEU A 109 -6.34 -0.01 -9.12
N TYR A 110 -5.14 -0.31 -8.65
CA TYR A 110 -4.51 0.38 -7.53
C TYR A 110 -3.28 1.13 -8.04
N LEU A 111 -3.17 2.40 -7.70
CA LEU A 111 -2.03 3.25 -8.01
C LEU A 111 -1.29 3.59 -6.72
N PHE A 112 -0.04 3.20 -6.65
CA PHE A 112 0.83 3.47 -5.52
C PHE A 112 1.88 4.50 -5.91
N ASP A 113 2.18 5.41 -4.99
CA ASP A 113 3.32 6.30 -5.12
C ASP A 113 4.58 5.51 -4.72
N GLY A 114 5.46 5.34 -5.64
CA GLY A 114 6.64 4.50 -5.43
C GLY A 114 7.95 5.21 -5.46
#